data_8bdbaec14590cf8f22648c6f97922682
#
_entry.id   8bdbaec14590cf8f22648c6f97922682
#
_cell.length_a   1.000
_cell.length_b   1.000
_cell.length_c   1.000
_cell.angle_alpha   90.00
_cell.angle_beta   90.00
_cell.angle_gamma   90.00
#
_symmetry.space_group_name_H-M   'P 1'
#
loop_
_entity.id
_entity.type
_entity.pdbx_description
1 polymer ?
#
loop_
_entity_poly.entity_id
_entity_poly.type
_entity_poly.pdbx_seq_one_letter_code
_entity_poly.pdbx_strand_id
1 'polypeptide(L)'
;MEKLTGKSNEPVDPELAFRVKGRTTGLQQMAVEFSIRPDYYLYRERISVVLKDSPGWRIKSTVFPPTTIKEDKIFGRSPVYTQSFSVPVQLEGKPGSPASLLVQYQGCFEPLGVCYPPATAILKVTP
;
A
#
# COMPACT_ATOMS: atom_id res chain seq x y z
N MET A 1 17.97 25.97 -3.38
CA MET A 1 17.56 25.62 -3.74
C MET A 1 17.38 25.26 -4.29
N GLU A 2 17.53 25.01 -4.29
CA GLU A 2 17.25 24.51 -4.81
C GLU A 2 16.79 24.20 -5.03
N LYS A 3 16.80 24.24 -4.78
CA LYS A 3 16.23 23.76 -5.00
C LYS A 3 15.74 23.46 -5.40
N LEU A 4 15.89 23.65 -5.24
CA LEU A 4 15.32 23.27 -5.65
C LEU A 4 14.82 22.80 -6.16
N THR A 5 14.57 22.81 -5.94
CA THR A 5 14.36 22.38 -6.48
C THR A 5 14.03 21.57 -6.88
N GLY A 6 13.56 21.41 -6.90
CA GLY A 6 13.55 20.81 -7.27
C GLY A 6 13.10 19.91 -7.67
N LYS A 7 12.82 19.90 -7.93
CA LYS A 7 12.50 19.04 -8.30
C LYS A 7 12.87 18.08 -8.78
N SER A 8 12.38 17.83 -8.64
CA SER A 8 13.41 16.84 -8.74
C SER A 8 13.02 15.65 -9.62
N ASN A 9 13.87 15.31 -10.56
CA ASN A 9 13.68 14.15 -11.42
C ASN A 9 14.31 12.88 -10.84
N GLU A 10 14.62 12.91 -9.57
CA GLU A 10 15.23 11.77 -8.91
C GLU A 10 14.22 11.05 -8.04
N PRO A 11 14.18 9.70 -8.07
CA PRO A 11 13.28 8.99 -7.19
C PRO A 11 13.71 9.14 -5.73
N VAL A 12 12.73 9.22 -4.85
CA VAL A 12 12.97 9.25 -3.41
C VAL A 12 12.97 7.82 -2.88
N ASP A 13 13.35 7.64 -1.61
CA ASP A 13 13.28 6.34 -0.97
C ASP A 13 11.85 5.81 -0.97
N PRO A 14 11.65 4.49 -1.07
CA PRO A 14 10.30 3.93 -1.16
C PRO A 14 9.41 4.31 0.01
N GLU A 15 9.94 4.44 1.23
CA GLU A 15 9.13 4.83 2.37
C GLU A 15 8.71 6.30 2.34
N LEU A 16 9.31 7.10 1.48
CA LEU A 16 8.87 8.48 1.25
C LEU A 16 7.91 8.56 0.06
N ALA A 17 8.09 7.68 -0.91
CA ALA A 17 7.22 7.62 -2.09
C ALA A 17 5.87 7.03 -1.74
N PHE A 18 5.86 6.01 -0.89
CA PHE A 18 4.66 5.27 -0.52
C PHE A 18 4.59 5.16 0.99
N ARG A 19 3.46 5.60 1.55
CA ARG A 19 3.22 5.46 2.99
C ARG A 19 2.04 4.55 3.20
N VAL A 20 2.17 3.64 4.17
CA VAL A 20 1.13 2.66 4.46
C VAL A 20 0.76 2.79 5.93
N LYS A 21 -0.52 2.98 6.21
CA LYS A 21 -1.03 3.13 7.56
C LYS A 21 -2.25 2.24 7.76
N GLY A 22 -2.46 1.81 9.00
CA GLY A 22 -3.67 1.11 9.39
C GLY A 22 -4.54 2.00 10.24
N ARG A 23 -5.85 1.93 10.02
CA ARG A 23 -6.81 2.70 10.81
C ARG A 23 -8.01 1.81 11.14
N THR A 24 -8.36 1.76 12.42
CA THR A 24 -9.56 1.04 12.85
C THR A 24 -10.79 1.84 12.45
N THR A 25 -11.74 1.20 11.77
CA THR A 25 -12.94 1.86 11.26
C THR A 25 -14.21 1.38 11.93
N GLY A 26 -14.13 0.30 12.71
CA GLY A 26 -15.30 -0.23 13.42
C GLY A 26 -14.91 -1.54 14.11
N LEU A 27 -15.88 -2.21 14.68
CA LEU A 27 -15.63 -3.51 15.30
C LEU A 27 -15.22 -4.50 14.22
N GLN A 28 -14.05 -5.11 14.40
CA GLN A 28 -13.50 -6.08 13.46
C GLN A 28 -13.35 -5.51 12.05
N GLN A 29 -13.20 -4.19 11.95
CA GLN A 29 -13.02 -3.51 10.67
C GLN A 29 -11.87 -2.54 10.75
N MET A 30 -11.11 -2.48 9.66
CA MET A 30 -10.02 -1.53 9.54
C MET A 30 -9.83 -1.13 8.09
N ALA A 31 -9.01 -0.14 7.84
CA ALA A 31 -8.61 0.25 6.50
C ALA A 31 -7.10 0.30 6.44
N VAL A 32 -6.54 -0.22 5.36
CA VAL A 32 -5.14 -0.02 5.03
C VAL A 32 -5.09 1.17 4.08
N GLU A 33 -4.41 2.23 4.51
CA GLU A 33 -4.35 3.47 3.76
C GLU A 33 -2.99 3.60 3.10
N PHE A 34 -3.01 3.76 1.77
CA PHE A 34 -1.81 3.94 0.98
C PHE A 34 -1.76 5.39 0.51
N SER A 35 -0.66 6.07 0.81
CA SER A 35 -0.40 7.41 0.30
C SER A 35 0.66 7.29 -0.77
N ILE A 36 0.35 7.80 -1.96
CA ILE A 36 1.24 7.72 -3.11
C ILE A 36 1.64 9.13 -3.50
N ARG A 37 2.95 9.37 -3.53
CA ARG A 37 3.50 10.64 -3.93
C ARG A 37 3.23 10.89 -5.43
N PRO A 38 2.99 12.13 -5.87
CA PRO A 38 2.82 12.41 -7.30
C PRO A 38 3.98 11.86 -8.13
N ASP A 39 3.68 11.34 -9.31
CA ASP A 39 4.61 10.71 -10.24
C ASP A 39 5.03 9.29 -9.86
N TYR A 40 4.41 8.72 -8.84
CA TYR A 40 4.65 7.34 -8.45
C TYR A 40 3.39 6.51 -8.63
N TYR A 41 3.57 5.20 -8.76
CA TYR A 41 2.42 4.29 -8.82
C TYR A 41 2.77 2.95 -8.18
N LEU A 42 1.74 2.25 -7.73
CA LEU A 42 1.84 0.91 -7.15
C LEU A 42 1.17 -0.11 -8.06
N TYR A 43 1.78 -1.27 -8.19
CA TYR A 43 1.17 -2.38 -8.92
C TYR A 43 0.11 -3.06 -8.06
N ARG A 44 -1.12 -3.12 -8.56
CA ARG A 44 -2.20 -3.78 -7.82
C ARG A 44 -1.86 -5.26 -7.55
N GLU A 45 -1.28 -5.92 -8.51
CA GLU A 45 -0.98 -7.35 -8.40
C GLU A 45 0.21 -7.64 -7.50
N ARG A 46 0.89 -6.60 -7.02
CA ARG A 46 2.01 -6.76 -6.09
C ARG A 46 1.66 -6.29 -4.68
N ILE A 47 0.39 -5.96 -4.44
CA ILE A 47 -0.07 -5.58 -3.11
C ILE A 47 -0.72 -6.80 -2.47
N SER A 48 -0.26 -7.14 -1.26
CA SER A 48 -0.89 -8.18 -0.46
C SER A 48 -1.03 -7.73 0.98
N VAL A 49 -2.10 -8.18 1.63
CA VAL A 49 -2.39 -7.88 3.03
C VAL A 49 -2.66 -9.20 3.71
N VAL A 50 -1.82 -9.58 4.66
CA VAL A 50 -1.96 -10.82 5.40
C VAL A 50 -1.78 -10.57 6.89
N LEU A 51 -2.28 -11.46 7.71
CA LEU A 51 -2.06 -11.40 9.16
C LEU A 51 -0.67 -11.92 9.48
N LYS A 52 -0.03 -11.31 10.49
CA LYS A 52 1.27 -11.72 10.98
C LYS A 52 1.20 -11.92 12.49
N ASP A 53 1.54 -13.13 12.95
CA ASP A 53 1.61 -13.45 14.38
C ASP A 53 0.38 -12.97 15.15
N SER A 54 -0.80 -13.24 14.59
CA SER A 54 -2.06 -12.80 15.17
C SER A 54 -3.02 -13.97 15.32
N PRO A 55 -2.69 -14.94 16.18
CA PRO A 55 -3.57 -16.09 16.38
C PRO A 55 -4.93 -15.63 16.88
N GLY A 56 -5.96 -16.32 16.44
CA GLY A 56 -7.33 -15.94 16.79
C GLY A 56 -7.95 -14.91 15.88
N TRP A 57 -7.18 -14.35 14.94
CA TRP A 57 -7.71 -13.46 13.94
C TRP A 57 -7.71 -14.10 12.55
N ARG A 58 -8.64 -13.69 11.72
CA ARG A 58 -8.74 -14.12 10.34
C ARG A 58 -9.22 -12.95 9.49
N ILE A 59 -8.65 -12.82 8.29
CA ILE A 59 -9.13 -11.81 7.34
C ILE A 59 -10.35 -12.40 6.64
N LYS A 60 -11.49 -11.73 6.79
CA LYS A 60 -12.72 -12.15 6.14
C LYS A 60 -12.81 -11.62 4.71
N SER A 61 -12.43 -10.35 4.52
CA SER A 61 -12.44 -9.76 3.19
C SER A 61 -11.50 -8.55 3.12
N THR A 62 -10.97 -8.33 1.93
CA THR A 62 -10.27 -7.11 1.57
C THR A 62 -10.90 -6.59 0.28
N VAL A 63 -11.20 -5.30 0.24
CA VAL A 63 -11.85 -4.70 -0.92
C VAL A 63 -10.92 -3.66 -1.52
N PHE A 64 -10.37 -3.99 -2.68
CA PHE A 64 -9.47 -3.08 -3.39
C PHE A 64 -10.29 -2.19 -4.32
N PRO A 65 -10.02 -0.86 -4.33
CA PRO A 65 -10.72 0.02 -5.25
C PRO A 65 -10.34 -0.25 -6.71
N PRO A 66 -11.09 0.31 -7.66
CA PRO A 66 -10.76 0.16 -9.07
C PRO A 66 -9.38 0.70 -9.39
N THR A 67 -8.74 0.08 -10.37
CA THR A 67 -7.40 0.45 -10.82
C THR A 67 -7.46 1.19 -12.14
N THR A 68 -6.32 1.79 -12.51
CA THR A 68 -6.08 2.28 -13.88
C THR A 68 -5.14 1.29 -14.56
N ILE A 69 -5.27 1.17 -15.88
CA ILE A 69 -4.37 0.31 -16.64
C ILE A 69 -3.23 1.17 -17.19
N LYS A 70 -2.01 0.69 -17.01
CA LYS A 70 -0.81 1.38 -17.46
C LYS A 70 0.02 0.45 -18.32
N GLU A 71 0.59 0.98 -19.39
CA GLU A 71 1.62 0.28 -20.16
C GLU A 71 2.94 0.45 -19.44
N ASP A 72 3.31 -0.55 -18.68
CA ASP A 72 4.51 -0.52 -17.85
C ASP A 72 5.68 -1.13 -18.61
N LYS A 73 6.87 -0.55 -18.44
CA LYS A 73 8.05 -1.01 -19.18
C LYS A 73 8.55 -2.36 -18.72
N ILE A 74 8.22 -2.76 -17.50
CA ILE A 74 8.71 -4.00 -16.90
C ILE A 74 7.70 -5.12 -17.04
N PHE A 75 6.42 -4.84 -16.68
CA PHE A 75 5.39 -5.86 -16.65
C PHE A 75 4.35 -5.72 -17.75
N GLY A 76 4.53 -4.76 -18.67
CA GLY A 76 3.58 -4.54 -19.76
C GLY A 76 2.29 -3.92 -19.24
N ARG A 77 1.16 -4.36 -19.79
CA ARG A 77 -0.15 -3.81 -19.44
C ARG A 77 -0.52 -4.23 -18.00
N SER A 78 -0.56 -3.29 -17.08
CA SER A 78 -0.67 -3.57 -15.65
C SER A 78 -1.73 -2.72 -14.96
N PRO A 79 -2.55 -3.31 -14.08
CA PRO A 79 -3.41 -2.51 -13.21
C PRO A 79 -2.57 -1.85 -12.12
N VAL A 80 -2.74 -0.54 -11.97
CA VAL A 80 -1.95 0.25 -11.03
C VAL A 80 -2.84 1.24 -10.29
N TYR A 81 -2.28 1.76 -9.18
CA TYR A 81 -2.83 2.90 -8.46
C TYR A 81 -1.86 4.05 -8.60
N THR A 82 -2.36 5.16 -9.09
CA THR A 82 -1.56 6.38 -9.29
C THR A 82 -1.88 7.46 -8.27
N GLN A 83 -2.88 7.23 -7.43
CA GLN A 83 -3.31 8.17 -6.40
C GLN A 83 -3.52 7.42 -5.10
N SER A 84 -3.45 8.13 -3.99
CA SER A 84 -3.67 7.55 -2.67
C SER A 84 -5.05 6.90 -2.60
N PHE A 85 -5.14 5.80 -1.85
CA PHE A 85 -6.37 5.02 -1.76
C PHE A 85 -6.41 4.26 -0.44
N SER A 86 -7.59 3.75 -0.11
CA SER A 86 -7.82 2.93 1.07
C SER A 86 -8.35 1.58 0.68
N VAL A 87 -7.95 0.56 1.43
CA VAL A 87 -8.42 -0.81 1.26
C VAL A 87 -9.15 -1.22 2.54
N PRO A 88 -10.49 -1.25 2.50
CA PRO A 88 -11.24 -1.78 3.65
C PRO A 88 -10.93 -3.24 3.88
N VAL A 89 -10.70 -3.59 5.14
CA VAL A 89 -10.39 -4.96 5.55
C VAL A 89 -11.37 -5.33 6.66
N GLN A 90 -12.07 -6.45 6.46
CA GLN A 90 -12.93 -7.00 7.49
C GLN A 90 -12.23 -8.20 8.11
N LEU A 91 -12.18 -8.20 9.44
CA LEU A 91 -11.51 -9.22 10.22
C LEU A 91 -12.52 -9.99 11.05
N GLU A 92 -12.18 -11.23 11.41
CA GLU A 92 -12.93 -12.01 12.37
C GLU A 92 -12.01 -12.43 13.49
N GLY A 93 -12.44 -12.20 14.73
CA GLY A 93 -11.66 -12.55 15.90
C GLY A 93 -12.25 -11.92 17.14
N LYS A 94 -11.45 -11.84 18.19
CA LYS A 94 -11.88 -11.27 19.45
C LYS A 94 -11.71 -9.75 19.39
N PRO A 95 -12.81 -8.97 19.35
CA PRO A 95 -12.70 -7.51 19.31
C PRO A 95 -11.91 -6.97 20.49
N GLY A 96 -11.11 -5.93 20.25
CA GLY A 96 -10.27 -5.34 21.27
C GLY A 96 -8.93 -6.01 21.48
N SER A 97 -8.70 -7.17 20.85
CA SER A 97 -7.39 -7.80 20.86
C SER A 97 -6.52 -7.21 19.78
N PRO A 98 -5.19 -7.12 19.99
CA PRO A 98 -4.31 -6.59 18.96
C PRO A 98 -4.17 -7.57 17.78
N ALA A 99 -3.99 -7.02 16.60
CA ALA A 99 -3.71 -7.77 15.40
C ALA A 99 -2.61 -7.07 14.63
N SER A 100 -1.77 -7.84 13.97
CA SER A 100 -0.72 -7.28 13.11
C SER A 100 -0.96 -7.72 11.68
N LEU A 101 -0.84 -6.77 10.77
CA LEU A 101 -0.97 -7.03 9.34
C LEU A 101 0.38 -6.81 8.66
N LEU A 102 0.75 -7.75 7.81
CA LEU A 102 1.92 -7.59 6.96
C LEU A 102 1.41 -7.17 5.59
N VAL A 103 1.83 -5.98 5.16
CA VAL A 103 1.45 -5.42 3.88
C VAL A 103 2.68 -5.42 2.99
N GLN A 104 2.57 -6.07 1.83
CA GLN A 104 3.62 -6.03 0.82
C GLN A 104 3.15 -5.15 -0.32
N TYR A 105 4.10 -4.42 -0.92
CA TYR A 105 3.78 -3.54 -2.03
C TYR A 105 5.03 -3.33 -2.89
N GLN A 106 4.80 -2.93 -4.13
CA GLN A 106 5.89 -2.65 -5.07
C GLN A 106 5.41 -1.59 -6.04
N GLY A 107 6.26 -0.61 -6.29
CA GLY A 107 5.90 0.49 -7.18
C GLY A 107 7.09 1.08 -7.90
N CYS A 108 6.81 2.12 -8.65
CA CYS A 108 7.78 2.73 -9.54
C CYS A 108 7.67 4.24 -9.55
N PHE A 109 8.74 4.88 -9.98
CA PHE A 109 8.80 6.30 -10.28
C PHE A 109 8.59 6.46 -11.79
N GLU A 110 7.45 7.06 -12.17
CA GLU A 110 7.00 7.13 -13.56
C GLU A 110 7.99 7.86 -14.47
N PRO A 111 8.49 9.06 -14.10
CA PRO A 111 9.27 9.87 -15.07
C PRO A 111 10.52 9.17 -15.60
N LEU A 112 11.15 8.32 -14.80
CA LEU A 112 12.37 7.62 -15.24
C LEU A 112 12.16 6.13 -15.48
N GLY A 113 10.94 5.63 -15.26
CA GLY A 113 10.68 4.21 -15.38
C GLY A 113 11.48 3.38 -14.39
N VAL A 114 11.81 3.95 -13.23
CA VAL A 114 12.60 3.27 -12.19
C VAL A 114 11.64 2.60 -11.22
N CYS A 115 11.85 1.31 -11.00
CA CYS A 115 11.01 0.56 -10.06
C CYS A 115 11.83 0.10 -8.86
N TYR A 116 11.15 0.03 -7.70
CA TYR A 116 11.76 -0.38 -6.46
C TYR A 116 11.60 -1.89 -6.27
N PRO A 117 12.48 -2.51 -5.48
CA PRO A 117 12.20 -3.88 -5.05
C PRO A 117 10.95 -3.92 -4.17
N PRO A 118 10.35 -5.10 -4.00
CA PRO A 118 9.19 -5.22 -3.11
C PRO A 118 9.52 -4.72 -1.71
N ALA A 119 8.55 -4.03 -1.11
CA ALA A 119 8.68 -3.47 0.23
C ALA A 119 7.58 -4.03 1.12
N THR A 120 7.78 -3.93 2.43
CA THR A 120 6.81 -4.41 3.41
C THR A 120 6.58 -3.37 4.48
N ALA A 121 5.38 -3.39 5.05
CA ALA A 121 5.03 -2.61 6.23
C ALA A 121 4.27 -3.50 7.19
N ILE A 122 4.52 -3.34 8.48
CA ILE A 122 3.78 -4.05 9.51
C ILE A 122 2.88 -3.05 10.22
N LEU A 123 1.57 -3.32 10.21
CA LEU A 123 0.58 -2.45 10.81
C LEU A 123 0.00 -3.14 12.04
N LYS A 124 0.02 -2.42 13.17
CA LYS A 124 -0.56 -2.93 14.42
C LYS A 124 -1.86 -2.20 14.68
N VAL A 125 -2.93 -2.95 14.84
CA VAL A 125 -4.27 -2.40 15.05
C VAL A 125 -4.96 -3.16 16.16
N THR A 126 -6.04 -2.58 16.71
CA THR A 126 -6.87 -3.22 17.71
C THR A 126 -8.31 -3.14 17.22
N PRO A 127 -8.66 -4.01 16.25
CA PRO A 127 -9.97 -3.92 15.63
C PRO A 127 -11.12 -4.36 16.49
#